data_202ce6e9ab3454ac968cd1b8224d97b2
#
_entry.id   202ce6e9ab3454ac968cd1b8224d97b2
#
_cell.length_a   1.000
_cell.length_b   1.000
_cell.length_c   1.000
_cell.angle_alpha   90.00
_cell.angle_beta   90.00
_cell.angle_gamma   90.00
#
_symmetry.space_group_name_H-M   'P 1'
#
loop_
_entity.id
_entity.type
_entity.pdbx_description
1 polymer ?
#
loop_
_entity_poly.entity_id
_entity_poly.type
_entity_poly.pdbx_seq_one_letter_code
_entity_poly.pdbx_strand_id
1 'polypeptide(L)'
;MSLDIAFVSIHGDPLAPLGGTHHGGQNVYVKELSRYLSGFGLSIDVYSRWENEEQPSEEVYSRGAQVIRIPVGPAEAIQKEKIVSLLKDLASWIPTYQIQKGLKYHLVHSHYYFSGAVGIHLKNTWGIPLVHTFHSLGAVKGESLGDKDRSPDTRLEIEKKICQAADIIIATAPQEKVDLMEFYETDPAKIKIVPAGVNLELFQPLSQSESRSEIAFSADKFLITFVGRLEERKGVDTLLEAIHLVNDPDVQAVIVGGPPTDKPFLSWAELSEPPFKDYMALIDTYGIEKQVTFTGGKPQNELSKYYSASDVTVIPSYYEPFGMTAIEAMACGSSVIASRVGGLKTTIKENKVGALFEPRNAGQLAEKIKILKDQPSMNAELRRNARPYVEETFGWKTIAKSVTGIYQELLQE
;
A
#
# COMPACT_ATOMS: atom_id res chain seq x y z
N MET A 1 22.74 -15.51 -17.97
CA MET A 1 21.90 -16.53 -17.30
C MET A 1 20.70 -15.81 -16.73
N SER A 2 19.50 -16.39 -16.83
CA SER A 2 18.34 -15.86 -16.10
C SER A 2 18.58 -16.05 -14.61
N LEU A 3 18.23 -15.05 -13.79
CA LEU A 3 18.25 -15.17 -12.33
C LEU A 3 16.88 -15.67 -11.87
N ASP A 4 16.88 -16.78 -11.16
CA ASP A 4 15.67 -17.36 -10.58
C ASP A 4 15.57 -16.93 -9.11
N ILE A 5 14.50 -16.24 -8.74
CA ILE A 5 14.29 -15.61 -7.45
C ILE A 5 13.08 -16.22 -6.77
N ALA A 6 13.25 -16.65 -5.52
CA ALA A 6 12.13 -17.05 -4.66
C ALA A 6 11.58 -15.83 -3.92
N PHE A 7 10.42 -15.32 -4.33
CA PHE A 7 9.65 -14.37 -3.53
C PHE A 7 8.86 -15.13 -2.46
N VAL A 8 8.88 -14.63 -1.24
CA VAL A 8 8.07 -15.19 -0.14
C VAL A 8 7.10 -14.11 0.34
N SER A 9 5.81 -14.34 0.15
CA SER A 9 4.72 -13.42 0.53
C SER A 9 3.55 -14.21 1.14
N ILE A 10 3.78 -14.79 2.33
CA ILE A 10 2.94 -15.82 2.94
C ILE A 10 1.45 -15.41 3.05
N HIS A 11 1.14 -14.19 3.45
CA HIS A 11 -0.23 -13.69 3.62
C HIS A 11 -0.63 -12.66 2.55
N GLY A 12 0.16 -12.52 1.51
CA GLY A 12 -0.01 -11.52 0.46
C GLY A 12 0.04 -12.16 -0.93
N ASP A 13 -0.92 -13.04 -1.25
CA ASP A 13 -1.06 -13.61 -2.60
C ASP A 13 -1.17 -12.47 -3.61
N PRO A 14 -0.28 -12.40 -4.63
CA PRO A 14 -0.28 -11.32 -5.63
C PRO A 14 -1.55 -11.26 -6.47
N LEU A 15 -2.32 -12.33 -6.52
CA LEU A 15 -3.56 -12.43 -7.30
C LEU A 15 -4.84 -12.37 -6.44
N ALA A 16 -4.71 -12.18 -5.14
CA ALA A 16 -5.87 -12.03 -4.27
C ALA A 16 -6.65 -10.75 -4.59
N PRO A 17 -8.00 -10.81 -4.56
CA PRO A 17 -8.85 -9.62 -4.76
C PRO A 17 -8.54 -8.54 -3.72
N LEU A 18 -8.35 -7.30 -4.16
CA LEU A 18 -8.12 -6.17 -3.27
C LEU A 18 -9.39 -5.81 -2.48
N GLY A 19 -9.20 -5.28 -1.27
CA GLY A 19 -10.32 -4.87 -0.40
C GLY A 19 -10.73 -5.90 0.65
N GLY A 20 -10.21 -7.13 0.60
CA GLY A 20 -10.36 -8.13 1.66
C GLY A 20 -9.55 -7.80 2.93
N THR A 21 -9.78 -8.55 4.00
CA THR A 21 -9.24 -8.30 5.35
C THR A 21 -7.70 -8.21 5.40
N HIS A 22 -7.00 -8.92 4.50
CA HIS A 22 -5.53 -8.97 4.45
C HIS A 22 -4.96 -8.48 3.12
N HIS A 23 -5.78 -8.06 2.17
CA HIS A 23 -5.37 -7.71 0.82
C HIS A 23 -5.25 -6.20 0.64
N GLY A 24 -4.08 -5.72 0.28
CA GLY A 24 -3.79 -4.28 0.18
C GLY A 24 -2.48 -3.98 -0.55
N GLY A 25 -1.81 -2.92 -0.14
CA GLY A 25 -0.61 -2.41 -0.79
C GLY A 25 0.52 -3.43 -0.98
N GLN A 26 0.70 -4.38 -0.04
CA GLN A 26 1.71 -5.43 -0.19
C GLN A 26 1.41 -6.36 -1.38
N ASN A 27 0.16 -6.79 -1.57
CA ASN A 27 -0.24 -7.65 -2.69
C ASN A 27 0.05 -6.96 -4.02
N VAL A 28 -0.30 -5.68 -4.13
CA VAL A 28 0.00 -4.85 -5.31
C VAL A 28 1.51 -4.74 -5.51
N TYR A 29 2.27 -4.44 -4.46
CA TYR A 29 3.72 -4.32 -4.51
C TYR A 29 4.38 -5.62 -5.02
N VAL A 30 4.03 -6.77 -4.43
CA VAL A 30 4.59 -8.07 -4.81
C VAL A 30 4.24 -8.42 -6.26
N LYS A 31 2.97 -8.25 -6.66
CA LYS A 31 2.50 -8.48 -8.03
C LYS A 31 3.24 -7.64 -9.05
N GLU A 32 3.26 -6.32 -8.84
CA GLU A 32 3.83 -5.42 -9.83
C GLU A 32 5.36 -5.52 -9.86
N LEU A 33 6.03 -5.60 -8.70
CA LEU A 33 7.48 -5.76 -8.66
C LEU A 33 7.92 -7.04 -9.40
N SER A 34 7.31 -8.19 -9.10
CA SER A 34 7.65 -9.46 -9.76
C SER A 34 7.37 -9.41 -11.27
N ARG A 35 6.26 -8.81 -11.69
CA ARG A 35 5.93 -8.60 -13.10
C ARG A 35 6.97 -7.75 -13.84
N TYR A 36 7.42 -6.64 -13.24
CA TYR A 36 8.41 -5.78 -13.86
C TYR A 36 9.82 -6.36 -13.82
N LEU A 37 10.20 -7.07 -12.75
CA LEU A 37 11.47 -7.80 -12.68
C LEU A 37 11.56 -8.87 -13.76
N SER A 38 10.47 -9.60 -14.02
CA SER A 38 10.43 -10.58 -15.09
C SER A 38 10.63 -9.95 -16.48
N GLY A 39 10.21 -8.70 -16.66
CA GLY A 39 10.51 -7.89 -17.85
C GLY A 39 11.99 -7.57 -18.03
N PHE A 40 12.81 -7.65 -16.99
CA PHE A 40 14.28 -7.55 -17.03
C PHE A 40 14.97 -8.92 -17.17
N GLY A 41 14.23 -10.00 -17.44
CA GLY A 41 14.76 -11.34 -17.69
C GLY A 41 14.97 -12.19 -16.45
N LEU A 42 14.39 -11.81 -15.30
CA LEU A 42 14.39 -12.63 -14.09
C LEU A 42 13.20 -13.60 -14.11
N SER A 43 13.36 -14.79 -13.49
CA SER A 43 12.26 -15.71 -13.19
C SER A 43 11.85 -15.55 -11.72
N ILE A 44 10.58 -15.31 -11.45
CA ILE A 44 10.08 -15.05 -10.10
C ILE A 44 8.98 -16.05 -9.72
N ASP A 45 9.25 -16.86 -8.72
CA ASP A 45 8.25 -17.73 -8.08
C ASP A 45 7.80 -17.10 -6.77
N VAL A 46 6.52 -16.72 -6.67
CA VAL A 46 5.95 -16.11 -5.48
C VAL A 46 5.28 -17.16 -4.63
N TYR A 47 5.87 -17.50 -3.51
CA TYR A 47 5.31 -18.43 -2.53
C TYR A 47 4.34 -17.72 -1.60
N SER A 48 3.06 -18.14 -1.61
CA SER A 48 2.02 -17.62 -0.73
C SER A 48 1.23 -18.75 -0.09
N ARG A 49 0.61 -18.56 1.07
CA ARG A 49 -0.26 -19.57 1.68
C ARG A 49 -1.55 -19.70 0.85
N TRP A 50 -1.98 -20.93 0.63
CA TRP A 50 -3.23 -21.22 -0.09
C TRP A 50 -4.44 -20.92 0.80
N GLU A 51 -5.20 -19.89 0.47
CA GLU A 51 -6.34 -19.39 1.25
C GLU A 51 -7.71 -19.66 0.61
N ASN A 52 -7.74 -20.24 -0.58
CA ASN A 52 -8.98 -20.56 -1.29
C ASN A 52 -8.75 -21.75 -2.23
N GLU A 53 -9.43 -22.87 -1.99
CA GLU A 53 -9.32 -24.10 -2.80
C GLU A 53 -9.81 -23.94 -4.24
N GLU A 54 -10.65 -22.94 -4.51
CA GLU A 54 -11.09 -22.61 -5.88
C GLU A 54 -9.96 -22.05 -6.76
N GLN A 55 -8.90 -21.52 -6.14
CA GLN A 55 -7.73 -21.02 -6.86
C GLN A 55 -6.79 -22.18 -7.20
N PRO A 56 -6.13 -22.18 -8.39
CA PRO A 56 -5.13 -23.18 -8.71
C PRO A 56 -3.92 -23.09 -7.76
N SER A 57 -3.27 -24.22 -7.49
CA SER A 57 -2.06 -24.28 -6.64
C SER A 57 -0.87 -23.53 -7.26
N GLU A 58 -0.81 -23.46 -8.59
CA GLU A 58 0.20 -22.75 -9.36
C GLU A 58 -0.49 -21.91 -10.44
N GLU A 59 -0.09 -20.65 -10.61
CA GLU A 59 -0.71 -19.75 -11.59
C GLU A 59 0.30 -18.75 -12.15
N VAL A 60 0.50 -18.78 -13.46
CA VAL A 60 1.35 -17.82 -14.19
C VAL A 60 0.53 -16.56 -14.49
N TYR A 61 0.98 -15.40 -14.01
CA TYR A 61 0.30 -14.12 -14.24
C TYR A 61 1.11 -13.11 -15.06
N SER A 62 2.36 -13.44 -15.34
CA SER A 62 3.23 -12.71 -16.26
C SER A 62 4.27 -13.64 -16.85
N ARG A 63 4.83 -13.31 -18.01
CA ARG A 63 5.94 -14.08 -18.58
C ARG A 63 7.13 -14.03 -17.61
N GLY A 64 7.46 -15.17 -16.97
CA GLY A 64 8.53 -15.28 -15.98
C GLY A 64 8.12 -14.90 -14.54
N ALA A 65 6.83 -14.78 -14.25
CA ALA A 65 6.34 -14.64 -12.87
C ALA A 65 5.10 -15.50 -12.64
N GLN A 66 5.12 -16.30 -11.56
CA GLN A 66 4.02 -17.16 -11.14
C GLN A 66 3.84 -17.11 -9.63
N VAL A 67 2.64 -17.45 -9.17
CA VAL A 67 2.36 -17.72 -7.76
C VAL A 67 2.28 -19.22 -7.51
N ILE A 68 2.87 -19.67 -6.42
CA ILE A 68 2.84 -21.04 -5.92
C ILE A 68 2.18 -20.99 -4.55
N ARG A 69 0.98 -21.58 -4.44
CA ARG A 69 0.17 -21.56 -3.23
C ARG A 69 0.48 -22.78 -2.37
N ILE A 70 0.91 -22.52 -1.14
CA ILE A 70 1.40 -23.53 -0.18
C ILE A 70 0.20 -24.10 0.58
N PRO A 71 -0.08 -25.42 0.50
CA PRO A 71 -1.23 -26.06 1.16
C PRO A 71 -0.91 -26.38 2.63
N VAL A 72 -0.62 -25.36 3.43
CA VAL A 72 -0.33 -25.47 4.86
C VAL A 72 -1.38 -24.72 5.66
N GLY A 73 -1.99 -25.40 6.63
CA GLY A 73 -3.15 -24.90 7.38
C GLY A 73 -4.46 -25.00 6.56
N PRO A 74 -5.56 -24.42 7.07
CA PRO A 74 -6.85 -24.46 6.38
C PRO A 74 -6.82 -23.58 5.12
N ALA A 75 -7.56 -24.01 4.08
CA ALA A 75 -7.67 -23.27 2.82
C ALA A 75 -8.72 -22.15 2.93
N GLU A 76 -8.52 -21.26 3.90
CA GLU A 76 -9.35 -20.09 4.17
C GLU A 76 -8.49 -18.95 4.71
N ALA A 77 -9.00 -17.72 4.67
CA ALA A 77 -8.37 -16.59 5.33
C ALA A 77 -8.39 -16.78 6.85
N ILE A 78 -7.23 -16.75 7.50
CA ILE A 78 -7.09 -16.91 8.94
C ILE A 78 -6.52 -15.65 9.59
N GLN A 79 -6.78 -15.45 10.87
CA GLN A 79 -6.20 -14.35 11.64
C GLN A 79 -4.67 -14.41 11.62
N LYS A 80 -4.03 -13.24 11.60
CA LYS A 80 -2.55 -13.12 11.48
C LYS A 80 -1.81 -13.87 12.58
N GLU A 81 -2.35 -13.87 13.79
CA GLU A 81 -1.78 -14.57 14.95
C GLU A 81 -1.68 -16.08 14.72
N LYS A 82 -2.64 -16.66 14.01
CA LYS A 82 -2.64 -18.09 13.65
C LYS A 82 -1.58 -18.43 12.60
N ILE A 83 -1.19 -17.48 11.74
CA ILE A 83 -0.13 -17.70 10.74
C ILE A 83 1.21 -17.97 11.43
N VAL A 84 1.49 -17.32 12.57
CA VAL A 84 2.74 -17.51 13.31
C VAL A 84 2.95 -18.99 13.68
N SER A 85 1.90 -19.71 14.08
CA SER A 85 2.00 -21.14 14.42
C SER A 85 2.29 -22.04 13.22
N LEU A 86 2.03 -21.58 11.99
CA LEU A 86 2.25 -22.33 10.75
C LEU A 86 3.63 -22.06 10.11
N LEU A 87 4.40 -21.07 10.59
CA LEU A 87 5.63 -20.63 9.94
C LEU A 87 6.66 -21.76 9.76
N LYS A 88 6.77 -22.69 10.71
CA LYS A 88 7.69 -23.83 10.61
C LYS A 88 7.30 -24.77 9.46
N ASP A 89 6.01 -25.08 9.34
CA ASP A 89 5.53 -26.01 8.31
C ASP A 89 5.60 -25.35 6.92
N LEU A 90 5.25 -24.07 6.83
CA LEU A 90 5.43 -23.26 5.61
C LEU A 90 6.90 -23.24 5.15
N ALA A 91 7.82 -23.00 6.07
CA ALA A 91 9.26 -22.96 5.79
C ALA A 91 9.80 -24.33 5.34
N SER A 92 9.29 -25.43 5.89
CA SER A 92 9.73 -26.79 5.53
C SER A 92 9.12 -27.28 4.21
N TRP A 93 7.95 -26.80 3.85
CA TRP A 93 7.27 -27.21 2.61
C TRP A 93 8.00 -26.68 1.37
N ILE A 94 8.47 -25.45 1.38
CA ILE A 94 9.08 -24.79 0.21
C ILE A 94 10.32 -25.56 -0.30
N PRO A 95 11.31 -25.95 0.52
CA PRO A 95 12.45 -26.73 0.04
C PRO A 95 12.04 -28.12 -0.49
N THR A 96 11.03 -28.75 0.10
CA THR A 96 10.51 -30.04 -0.38
C THR A 96 9.91 -29.90 -1.78
N TYR A 97 9.07 -28.89 -1.99
CA TYR A 97 8.50 -28.57 -3.29
C TYR A 97 9.59 -28.21 -4.32
N GLN A 98 10.57 -27.40 -3.92
CA GLN A 98 11.69 -27.00 -4.76
C GLN A 98 12.47 -28.23 -5.29
N ILE A 99 12.75 -29.22 -4.43
CA ILE A 99 13.42 -30.47 -4.83
C ILE A 99 12.53 -31.27 -5.79
N GLN A 100 11.25 -31.43 -5.49
CA GLN A 100 10.31 -32.21 -6.33
C GLN A 100 10.17 -31.63 -7.74
N LYS A 101 10.23 -30.30 -7.86
CA LYS A 101 10.13 -29.60 -9.16
C LYS A 101 11.49 -29.39 -9.85
N GLY A 102 12.60 -29.73 -9.20
CA GLY A 102 13.95 -29.52 -9.75
C GLY A 102 14.32 -28.02 -9.90
N LEU A 103 13.69 -27.14 -9.11
CA LEU A 103 13.94 -25.71 -9.14
C LEU A 103 15.28 -25.36 -8.48
N LYS A 104 15.88 -24.23 -8.89
CA LYS A 104 17.07 -23.67 -8.24
C LYS A 104 16.90 -22.17 -8.16
N TYR A 105 17.16 -21.62 -6.97
CA TYR A 105 17.09 -20.18 -6.75
C TYR A 105 18.46 -19.59 -6.47
N HIS A 106 18.64 -18.36 -6.84
CA HIS A 106 19.87 -17.58 -6.64
C HIS A 106 19.74 -16.63 -5.44
N LEU A 107 18.51 -16.27 -5.07
CA LEU A 107 18.21 -15.30 -4.02
C LEU A 107 16.79 -15.52 -3.49
N VAL A 108 16.58 -15.22 -2.19
CA VAL A 108 15.26 -15.12 -1.56
C VAL A 108 14.93 -13.65 -1.37
N HIS A 109 13.74 -13.19 -1.79
CA HIS A 109 13.19 -11.89 -1.40
C HIS A 109 11.89 -12.07 -0.62
N SER A 110 11.91 -11.78 0.66
CA SER A 110 10.76 -11.97 1.56
C SER A 110 10.05 -10.65 1.86
N HIS A 111 8.72 -10.73 1.99
CA HIS A 111 7.83 -9.57 2.16
C HIS A 111 7.00 -9.71 3.43
N TYR A 112 7.15 -8.78 4.38
CA TYR A 112 6.53 -8.77 5.69
C TYR A 112 7.13 -9.80 6.67
N TYR A 113 6.93 -9.61 7.98
CA TYR A 113 7.65 -10.37 9.00
C TYR A 113 7.38 -11.88 8.99
N PHE A 114 6.18 -12.37 8.62
CA PHE A 114 5.95 -13.82 8.47
C PHE A 114 6.87 -14.42 7.41
N SER A 115 6.92 -13.76 6.28
CA SER A 115 7.74 -14.19 5.14
C SER A 115 9.22 -14.03 5.43
N GLY A 116 9.59 -13.03 6.23
CA GLY A 116 10.97 -12.85 6.70
C GLY A 116 11.45 -14.02 7.56
N ALA A 117 10.59 -14.52 8.48
CA ALA A 117 10.92 -15.72 9.27
C ALA A 117 11.14 -16.96 8.37
N VAL A 118 10.27 -17.16 7.37
CA VAL A 118 10.44 -18.21 6.35
C VAL A 118 11.71 -17.97 5.53
N GLY A 119 11.96 -16.73 5.11
CA GLY A 119 13.13 -16.33 4.33
C GLY A 119 14.45 -16.64 5.01
N ILE A 120 14.55 -16.47 6.34
CA ILE A 120 15.74 -16.85 7.14
C ILE A 120 15.98 -18.36 7.05
N HIS A 121 14.91 -19.17 7.15
CA HIS A 121 15.03 -20.63 7.01
C HIS A 121 15.54 -21.01 5.61
N LEU A 122 14.99 -20.42 4.55
CA LEU A 122 15.39 -20.70 3.17
C LEU A 122 16.82 -20.25 2.88
N LYS A 123 17.25 -19.06 3.35
CA LYS A 123 18.63 -18.62 3.28
C LYS A 123 19.59 -19.68 3.85
N ASN A 124 19.31 -20.16 5.05
CA ASN A 124 20.15 -21.15 5.73
C ASN A 124 20.12 -22.53 5.05
N THR A 125 18.96 -22.94 4.52
CA THR A 125 18.78 -24.25 3.86
C THR A 125 19.46 -24.30 2.50
N TRP A 126 19.37 -23.21 1.73
CA TRP A 126 19.90 -23.16 0.35
C TRP A 126 21.29 -22.53 0.25
N GLY A 127 21.76 -21.84 1.30
CA GLY A 127 23.03 -21.13 1.29
C GLY A 127 23.06 -19.95 0.32
N ILE A 128 21.94 -19.27 0.13
CA ILE A 128 21.77 -18.14 -0.81
C ILE A 128 21.37 -16.86 -0.08
N PRO A 129 21.60 -15.67 -0.67
CA PRO A 129 21.29 -14.39 -0.01
C PRO A 129 19.80 -14.19 0.24
N LEU A 130 19.49 -13.39 1.30
CA LEU A 130 18.16 -12.94 1.68
C LEU A 130 18.04 -11.43 1.55
N VAL A 131 17.15 -10.98 0.67
CA VAL A 131 16.63 -9.61 0.64
C VAL A 131 15.29 -9.57 1.37
N HIS A 132 15.02 -8.50 2.11
CA HIS A 132 13.76 -8.34 2.84
C HIS A 132 13.12 -6.97 2.65
N THR A 133 11.79 -6.93 2.55
CA THR A 133 10.97 -5.70 2.56
C THR A 133 9.87 -5.83 3.61
N PHE A 134 9.85 -4.94 4.60
CA PHE A 134 8.91 -5.06 5.73
C PHE A 134 7.47 -4.68 5.42
N HIS A 135 7.21 -3.71 4.55
CA HIS A 135 5.90 -3.10 4.26
C HIS A 135 5.23 -2.40 5.45
N SER A 136 5.58 -2.74 6.66
CA SER A 136 5.23 -2.04 7.90
C SER A 136 6.07 -2.58 9.05
N LEU A 137 6.46 -1.72 9.97
CA LEU A 137 7.22 -2.07 11.16
C LEU A 137 6.31 -2.08 12.40
N GLY A 138 6.45 -3.13 13.21
CA GLY A 138 5.62 -3.32 14.40
C GLY A 138 5.85 -2.25 15.47
N ALA A 139 7.10 -1.84 15.70
CA ALA A 139 7.45 -0.81 16.66
C ALA A 139 6.85 0.55 16.27
N VAL A 140 7.01 0.98 15.02
CA VAL A 140 6.49 2.26 14.51
C VAL A 140 4.97 2.30 14.54
N LYS A 141 4.32 1.17 14.23
CA LYS A 141 2.85 1.07 14.28
C LYS A 141 2.35 1.27 15.71
N GLY A 142 2.98 0.61 16.69
CA GLY A 142 2.63 0.74 18.10
C GLY A 142 2.80 2.16 18.62
N GLU A 143 3.90 2.85 18.24
CA GLU A 143 4.13 4.25 18.63
C GLU A 143 3.09 5.21 18.04
N SER A 144 2.75 5.02 16.75
CA SER A 144 1.83 5.91 16.03
C SER A 144 0.36 5.76 16.42
N LEU A 145 -0.06 4.56 16.87
CA LEU A 145 -1.47 4.21 17.12
C LEU A 145 -1.77 3.97 18.61
N GLY A 146 -0.74 3.94 19.47
CA GLY A 146 -0.87 3.71 20.90
C GLY A 146 -1.24 2.27 21.27
N ASP A 147 -1.65 2.07 22.54
CA ASP A 147 -1.87 0.73 23.12
C ASP A 147 -2.95 -0.10 22.43
N LYS A 148 -3.89 0.52 21.75
CA LYS A 148 -4.99 -0.17 21.04
C LYS A 148 -4.53 -1.02 19.86
N ASP A 149 -3.39 -0.70 19.26
CA ASP A 149 -2.86 -1.40 18.07
C ASP A 149 -1.37 -1.78 18.24
N ARG A 150 -0.98 -2.02 19.50
CA ARG A 150 0.37 -2.47 19.85
C ARG A 150 0.66 -3.82 19.20
N SER A 151 1.75 -3.87 18.48
CA SER A 151 2.21 -5.12 17.87
C SER A 151 2.61 -6.13 18.94
N PRO A 152 2.26 -7.43 18.79
CA PRO A 152 2.69 -8.47 19.72
C PRO A 152 4.22 -8.53 19.85
N ASP A 153 4.74 -8.83 21.02
CA ASP A 153 6.20 -8.97 21.27
C ASP A 153 6.84 -9.99 20.33
N THR A 154 6.13 -11.08 20.01
CA THR A 154 6.56 -12.08 19.02
C THR A 154 6.84 -11.50 17.64
N ARG A 155 6.08 -10.48 17.21
CA ARG A 155 6.33 -9.77 15.96
C ARG A 155 7.63 -8.98 16.04
N LEU A 156 7.83 -8.23 17.10
CA LEU A 156 9.04 -7.40 17.31
C LEU A 156 10.30 -8.27 17.34
N GLU A 157 10.23 -9.43 18.02
CA GLU A 157 11.33 -10.40 18.05
C GLU A 157 11.65 -10.98 16.67
N ILE A 158 10.63 -11.32 15.90
CA ILE A 158 10.81 -11.82 14.52
C ILE A 158 11.42 -10.74 13.64
N GLU A 159 10.93 -9.50 13.70
CA GLU A 159 11.45 -8.36 12.94
C GLU A 159 12.93 -8.11 13.30
N LYS A 160 13.29 -8.16 14.58
CA LYS A 160 14.70 -8.04 15.02
C LYS A 160 15.60 -9.15 14.44
N LYS A 161 15.13 -10.40 14.45
CA LYS A 161 15.86 -11.53 13.84
C LYS A 161 16.04 -11.33 12.32
N ILE A 162 15.03 -10.80 11.63
CA ILE A 162 15.12 -10.51 10.20
C ILE A 162 16.18 -9.44 9.93
N CYS A 163 16.19 -8.34 10.72
CA CYS A 163 17.18 -7.28 10.60
C CYS A 163 18.63 -7.80 10.77
N GLN A 164 18.83 -8.76 11.66
CA GLN A 164 20.14 -9.39 11.86
C GLN A 164 20.53 -10.32 10.70
N ALA A 165 19.60 -11.15 10.22
CA ALA A 165 19.85 -12.23 9.28
C ALA A 165 19.82 -11.82 7.79
N ALA A 166 19.06 -10.81 7.42
CA ALA A 166 18.98 -10.34 6.04
C ALA A 166 20.33 -9.76 5.58
N ASP A 167 20.71 -10.02 4.33
CA ASP A 167 21.89 -9.43 3.70
C ASP A 167 21.57 -8.00 3.27
N ILE A 168 20.40 -7.78 2.68
CA ILE A 168 19.87 -6.46 2.31
C ILE A 168 18.44 -6.30 2.80
N ILE A 169 18.11 -5.12 3.30
CA ILE A 169 16.73 -4.68 3.60
C ILE A 169 16.39 -3.54 2.66
N ILE A 170 15.30 -3.69 1.93
CA ILE A 170 14.74 -2.63 1.10
C ILE A 170 13.75 -1.83 1.95
N ALA A 171 14.13 -0.62 2.31
CA ALA A 171 13.25 0.38 2.92
C ALA A 171 12.52 1.17 1.84
N THR A 172 11.19 1.32 1.97
CA THR A 172 10.36 2.00 0.96
C THR A 172 10.40 3.52 1.08
N ALA A 173 10.90 4.04 2.21
CA ALA A 173 11.04 5.46 2.46
C ALA A 173 12.29 5.75 3.31
N PRO A 174 12.88 6.96 3.22
CA PRO A 174 13.99 7.36 4.09
C PRO A 174 13.66 7.26 5.59
N GLN A 175 12.41 7.54 5.98
CA GLN A 175 11.98 7.40 7.36
C GLN A 175 12.07 5.94 7.82
N GLU A 176 11.67 4.97 7.00
CA GLU A 176 11.76 3.54 7.33
C GLU A 176 13.21 3.11 7.60
N LYS A 177 14.19 3.70 6.90
CA LYS A 177 15.62 3.47 7.21
C LYS A 177 15.98 3.97 8.60
N VAL A 178 15.50 5.16 8.99
CA VAL A 178 15.72 5.71 10.35
C VAL A 178 15.07 4.81 11.38
N ASP A 179 13.82 4.41 11.16
CA ASP A 179 13.06 3.55 12.06
C ASP A 179 13.73 2.18 12.27
N LEU A 180 14.27 1.57 11.19
CA LEU A 180 15.01 0.30 11.25
C LEU A 180 16.30 0.42 12.08
N MET A 181 17.01 1.53 11.98
CA MET A 181 18.20 1.79 12.78
C MET A 181 17.86 2.04 14.24
N GLU A 182 16.82 2.81 14.51
CA GLU A 182 16.42 3.22 15.86
C GLU A 182 15.79 2.10 16.66
N PHE A 183 14.79 1.40 16.09
CA PHE A 183 14.01 0.40 16.83
C PHE A 183 14.62 -1.02 16.76
N TYR A 184 15.40 -1.33 15.73
CA TYR A 184 15.90 -2.69 15.51
C TYR A 184 17.43 -2.77 15.44
N GLU A 185 18.14 -1.68 15.67
CA GLU A 185 19.62 -1.61 15.65
C GLU A 185 20.21 -2.14 14.34
N THR A 186 19.51 -1.92 13.21
CA THR A 186 19.90 -2.46 11.91
C THR A 186 21.11 -1.72 11.37
N ASP A 187 22.11 -2.47 10.87
CA ASP A 187 23.28 -1.90 10.18
C ASP A 187 22.83 -1.05 8.97
N PRO A 188 23.15 0.25 8.93
CA PRO A 188 22.76 1.13 7.83
C PRO A 188 23.33 0.72 6.47
N ALA A 189 24.43 -0.07 6.42
CA ALA A 189 25.01 -0.59 5.20
C ALA A 189 24.10 -1.61 4.50
N LYS A 190 23.34 -2.37 5.27
CA LYS A 190 22.35 -3.34 4.76
C LYS A 190 21.08 -2.69 4.23
N ILE A 191 20.81 -1.41 4.53
CA ILE A 191 19.53 -0.77 4.20
C ILE A 191 19.66 0.02 2.90
N LYS A 192 18.96 -0.43 1.86
CA LYS A 192 18.84 0.27 0.58
C LYS A 192 17.44 0.92 0.49
N ILE A 193 17.39 2.19 0.10
CA ILE A 193 16.10 2.91 -0.05
C ILE A 193 15.63 2.74 -1.49
N VAL A 194 14.52 2.02 -1.67
CA VAL A 194 13.84 1.87 -2.97
C VAL A 194 12.33 2.05 -2.73
N PRO A 195 11.73 3.13 -3.23
CA PRO A 195 10.30 3.39 -3.00
C PRO A 195 9.42 2.32 -3.66
N ALA A 196 8.16 2.27 -3.26
CA ALA A 196 7.17 1.51 -4.01
C ALA A 196 6.85 2.21 -5.34
N GLY A 197 6.35 1.43 -6.30
CA GLY A 197 5.99 1.95 -7.60
C GLY A 197 4.48 2.11 -7.80
N VAL A 198 4.11 2.74 -8.91
CA VAL A 198 2.74 2.82 -9.40
C VAL A 198 2.65 2.32 -10.84
N ASN A 199 1.53 1.66 -11.17
CA ASN A 199 1.24 1.23 -12.52
C ASN A 199 0.71 2.42 -13.34
N LEU A 200 1.58 2.97 -14.17
CA LEU A 200 1.30 4.17 -14.98
C LEU A 200 0.36 3.93 -16.16
N GLU A 201 0.13 2.67 -16.54
CA GLU A 201 -0.85 2.27 -17.54
C GLU A 201 -2.26 2.21 -16.94
N LEU A 202 -2.35 1.74 -15.70
CA LEU A 202 -3.60 1.67 -14.95
C LEU A 202 -4.02 3.03 -14.39
N PHE A 203 -3.07 3.74 -13.79
CA PHE A 203 -3.28 5.07 -13.20
C PHE A 203 -2.78 6.15 -14.17
N GLN A 204 -3.70 6.70 -14.94
CA GLN A 204 -3.43 7.78 -15.89
C GLN A 204 -4.51 8.85 -15.79
N PRO A 205 -4.18 10.11 -16.13
CA PRO A 205 -5.14 11.19 -16.13
C PRO A 205 -6.28 10.92 -17.12
N LEU A 206 -7.50 11.04 -16.64
CA LEU A 206 -8.73 11.04 -17.44
C LEU A 206 -9.32 12.45 -17.50
N SER A 207 -10.26 12.67 -18.40
CA SER A 207 -11.04 13.93 -18.42
C SER A 207 -11.78 14.12 -17.10
N GLN A 208 -11.53 15.22 -16.39
CA GLN A 208 -12.15 15.52 -15.11
C GLN A 208 -13.67 15.61 -15.22
N SER A 209 -14.18 16.27 -16.27
CA SER A 209 -15.61 16.45 -16.50
C SER A 209 -16.32 15.13 -16.80
N GLU A 210 -15.72 14.26 -17.62
CA GLU A 210 -16.25 12.94 -17.93
C GLU A 210 -16.21 12.06 -16.67
N SER A 211 -15.09 12.03 -15.94
CA SER A 211 -14.94 11.29 -14.70
C SER A 211 -15.98 11.70 -13.66
N ARG A 212 -16.25 13.01 -13.50
CA ARG A 212 -17.31 13.51 -12.61
C ARG A 212 -18.69 13.03 -13.02
N SER A 213 -18.99 13.05 -14.32
CA SER A 213 -20.24 12.56 -14.86
C SER A 213 -20.42 11.06 -14.56
N GLU A 214 -19.37 10.26 -14.76
CA GLU A 214 -19.38 8.80 -14.50
C GLU A 214 -19.60 8.45 -13.03
N ILE A 215 -19.06 9.25 -12.10
CA ILE A 215 -19.25 9.02 -10.66
C ILE A 215 -20.39 9.86 -10.05
N ALA A 216 -21.20 10.50 -10.91
CA ALA A 216 -22.39 11.30 -10.54
C ALA A 216 -22.12 12.46 -9.57
N PHE A 217 -20.99 13.17 -9.75
CA PHE A 217 -20.65 14.38 -9.01
C PHE A 217 -20.80 15.63 -9.88
N SER A 218 -21.21 16.74 -9.25
CA SER A 218 -21.41 18.03 -9.92
C SER A 218 -20.10 18.66 -10.37
N ALA A 219 -20.11 19.34 -11.53
CA ALA A 219 -18.95 20.00 -12.09
C ALA A 219 -18.57 21.30 -11.34
N ASP A 220 -19.54 21.93 -10.67
CA ASP A 220 -19.41 23.23 -9.98
C ASP A 220 -18.99 23.12 -8.52
N LYS A 221 -18.87 21.90 -7.98
CA LYS A 221 -18.42 21.66 -6.61
C LYS A 221 -16.92 21.40 -6.54
N PHE A 222 -16.29 21.78 -5.42
CA PHE A 222 -14.92 21.40 -5.10
C PHE A 222 -14.93 19.96 -4.51
N LEU A 223 -14.40 19.01 -5.27
CA LEU A 223 -14.45 17.58 -4.92
C LEU A 223 -13.16 17.10 -4.27
N ILE A 224 -13.28 16.63 -3.06
CA ILE A 224 -12.25 15.89 -2.31
C ILE A 224 -12.44 14.41 -2.53
N THR A 225 -11.37 13.68 -2.85
CA THR A 225 -11.38 12.22 -2.90
C THR A 225 -10.53 11.64 -1.78
N PHE A 226 -11.09 10.67 -1.06
CA PHE A 226 -10.35 9.76 -0.18
C PHE A 226 -10.44 8.35 -0.74
N VAL A 227 -9.32 7.63 -0.79
CA VAL A 227 -9.28 6.22 -1.16
C VAL A 227 -8.52 5.43 -0.11
N GLY A 228 -9.14 4.38 0.45
CA GLY A 228 -8.48 3.54 1.43
C GLY A 228 -9.41 2.67 2.26
N ARG A 229 -8.83 1.75 3.03
CA ARG A 229 -9.60 0.96 4.01
C ARG A 229 -10.15 1.87 5.10
N LEU A 230 -11.36 1.60 5.56
CA LEU A 230 -11.99 2.36 6.64
C LEU A 230 -11.52 1.84 8.00
N GLU A 231 -10.26 2.10 8.30
CA GLU A 231 -9.59 1.78 9.57
C GLU A 231 -9.23 3.10 10.28
N GLU A 232 -9.25 3.11 11.61
CA GLU A 232 -8.93 4.31 12.42
C GLU A 232 -7.63 5.00 11.97
N ARG A 233 -6.59 4.21 11.70
CA ARG A 233 -5.30 4.74 11.25
C ARG A 233 -5.33 5.52 9.91
N LYS A 234 -6.39 5.42 9.13
CA LYS A 234 -6.57 6.14 7.86
C LYS A 234 -7.15 7.54 8.04
N GLY A 235 -7.61 7.89 9.25
CA GLY A 235 -7.94 9.25 9.65
C GLY A 235 -9.14 9.85 8.93
N VAL A 236 -10.14 9.04 8.55
CA VAL A 236 -11.38 9.53 7.93
C VAL A 236 -12.11 10.50 8.87
N ASP A 237 -12.06 10.27 10.17
CA ASP A 237 -12.57 11.17 11.21
C ASP A 237 -11.97 12.57 11.11
N THR A 238 -10.64 12.69 10.95
CA THR A 238 -9.97 13.97 10.72
C THR A 238 -10.43 14.67 9.43
N LEU A 239 -10.70 13.90 8.36
CA LEU A 239 -11.26 14.47 7.13
C LEU A 239 -12.67 15.01 7.33
N LEU A 240 -13.54 14.26 8.04
CA LEU A 240 -14.91 14.69 8.32
C LEU A 240 -14.94 15.98 9.17
N GLU A 241 -14.12 16.04 10.22
CA GLU A 241 -13.97 17.25 11.01
C GLU A 241 -13.43 18.43 10.19
N ALA A 242 -12.47 18.19 9.30
CA ALA A 242 -11.95 19.24 8.42
C ALA A 242 -13.01 19.79 7.47
N ILE A 243 -13.89 18.95 6.91
CA ILE A 243 -15.01 19.38 6.06
C ILE A 243 -15.96 20.27 6.85
N HIS A 244 -16.29 19.90 8.08
CA HIS A 244 -17.08 20.75 8.99
C HIS A 244 -16.42 22.11 9.22
N LEU A 245 -15.12 22.14 9.50
CA LEU A 245 -14.36 23.38 9.74
C LEU A 245 -14.16 24.22 8.50
N VAL A 246 -14.18 23.64 7.31
CA VAL A 246 -14.24 24.37 6.05
C VAL A 246 -15.51 25.19 5.97
N ASN A 247 -16.63 24.64 6.45
CA ASN A 247 -17.94 25.28 6.51
C ASN A 247 -18.38 25.93 5.19
N ASP A 248 -18.24 25.18 4.09
CA ASP A 248 -18.57 25.64 2.74
C ASP A 248 -19.36 24.54 2.01
N PRO A 249 -20.64 24.76 1.69
CA PRO A 249 -21.52 23.77 1.04
C PRO A 249 -21.09 23.38 -0.39
N ASP A 250 -20.15 24.11 -0.96
CA ASP A 250 -19.60 23.79 -2.28
C ASP A 250 -18.42 22.82 -2.20
N VAL A 251 -17.94 22.48 -0.99
CA VAL A 251 -16.96 21.43 -0.77
C VAL A 251 -17.68 20.10 -0.54
N GLN A 252 -17.36 19.12 -1.38
CA GLN A 252 -17.90 17.77 -1.28
C GLN A 252 -16.76 16.74 -1.17
N ALA A 253 -17.02 15.62 -0.53
CA ALA A 253 -16.09 14.52 -0.39
C ALA A 253 -16.69 13.20 -0.86
N VAL A 254 -15.94 12.46 -1.66
CA VAL A 254 -16.20 11.06 -1.99
C VAL A 254 -15.22 10.16 -1.25
N ILE A 255 -15.75 9.24 -0.47
CA ILE A 255 -14.98 8.27 0.32
C ILE A 255 -15.10 6.90 -0.33
N VAL A 256 -14.01 6.45 -0.96
CA VAL A 256 -13.89 5.17 -1.64
C VAL A 256 -13.21 4.19 -0.70
N GLY A 257 -13.99 3.29 -0.10
CA GLY A 257 -13.48 2.33 0.87
C GLY A 257 -14.59 1.55 1.57
N GLY A 258 -14.21 0.49 2.27
CA GLY A 258 -15.13 -0.44 2.90
C GLY A 258 -15.32 -1.73 2.09
N PRO A 259 -16.39 -2.51 2.36
CA PRO A 259 -16.71 -3.72 1.62
C PRO A 259 -16.82 -3.45 0.10
N PRO A 260 -16.33 -4.36 -0.75
CA PRO A 260 -16.47 -4.23 -2.20
C PRO A 260 -17.92 -4.17 -2.65
N THR A 261 -18.24 -3.32 -3.62
CA THR A 261 -19.57 -3.19 -4.21
C THR A 261 -19.50 -2.60 -5.62
N ASP A 262 -20.41 -3.02 -6.48
CA ASP A 262 -20.64 -2.49 -7.85
C ASP A 262 -21.59 -1.28 -7.84
N LYS A 263 -22.27 -0.99 -6.71
CA LYS A 263 -23.14 0.16 -6.58
C LYS A 263 -22.33 1.46 -6.68
N PRO A 264 -22.86 2.50 -7.34
CA PRO A 264 -22.17 3.80 -7.39
C PRO A 264 -22.04 4.41 -6.00
N PHE A 265 -23.07 4.27 -5.15
CA PHE A 265 -23.11 4.77 -3.77
C PHE A 265 -23.76 3.73 -2.85
N LEU A 266 -23.40 3.80 -1.57
CA LEU A 266 -24.03 2.99 -0.53
C LEU A 266 -25.36 3.61 -0.10
N SER A 267 -26.34 2.75 0.18
CA SER A 267 -27.63 3.13 0.75
C SER A 267 -27.48 3.47 2.24
N TRP A 268 -28.45 4.21 2.77
CA TRP A 268 -28.51 4.53 4.20
C TRP A 268 -28.47 3.29 5.10
N ALA A 269 -29.13 2.21 4.70
CA ALA A 269 -29.12 0.95 5.45
C ALA A 269 -27.72 0.33 5.54
N GLU A 270 -26.96 0.36 4.44
CA GLU A 270 -25.57 -0.12 4.42
C GLU A 270 -24.65 0.76 5.27
N LEU A 271 -24.88 2.06 5.29
CA LEU A 271 -24.12 3.03 6.10
C LEU A 271 -24.42 2.93 7.61
N SER A 272 -25.52 2.28 8.00
CA SER A 272 -25.88 2.06 9.40
C SER A 272 -25.11 0.89 10.04
N GLU A 273 -24.35 0.13 9.26
CA GLU A 273 -23.57 -1.02 9.69
C GLU A 273 -22.06 -0.72 9.74
N PRO A 274 -21.27 -1.45 10.52
CA PRO A 274 -19.80 -1.34 10.45
C PRO A 274 -19.26 -1.61 9.03
N PRO A 275 -18.21 -0.91 8.63
CA PRO A 275 -17.41 0.07 9.38
C PRO A 275 -17.91 1.50 9.30
N PHE A 276 -19.09 1.77 8.74
CA PHE A 276 -19.58 3.13 8.43
C PHE A 276 -20.27 3.80 9.61
N LYS A 277 -20.90 3.03 10.49
CA LYS A 277 -21.75 3.53 11.59
C LYS A 277 -21.13 4.67 12.40
N ASP A 278 -19.87 4.53 12.78
CA ASP A 278 -19.18 5.54 13.61
C ASP A 278 -18.94 6.83 12.81
N TYR A 279 -18.63 6.72 11.52
CA TYR A 279 -18.48 7.88 10.63
C TYR A 279 -19.81 8.59 10.39
N MET A 280 -20.92 7.84 10.29
CA MET A 280 -22.24 8.44 10.16
C MET A 280 -22.64 9.25 11.39
N ALA A 281 -22.29 8.79 12.59
CA ALA A 281 -22.51 9.55 13.83
C ALA A 281 -21.73 10.86 13.83
N LEU A 282 -20.48 10.89 13.32
CA LEU A 282 -19.71 12.11 13.16
C LEU A 282 -20.32 13.04 12.12
N ILE A 283 -20.80 12.52 10.98
CA ILE A 283 -21.43 13.28 9.91
C ILE A 283 -22.69 13.99 10.44
N ASP A 284 -23.55 13.29 11.18
CA ASP A 284 -24.73 13.87 11.83
C ASP A 284 -24.32 14.95 12.86
N THR A 285 -23.29 14.69 13.68
CA THR A 285 -22.80 15.63 14.69
C THR A 285 -22.28 16.91 14.05
N TYR A 286 -21.60 16.80 12.91
CA TYR A 286 -21.03 17.94 12.19
C TYR A 286 -21.99 18.62 11.22
N GLY A 287 -23.15 18.01 10.91
CA GLY A 287 -24.14 18.57 10.00
C GLY A 287 -23.65 18.63 8.55
N ILE A 288 -22.92 17.61 8.09
CA ILE A 288 -22.26 17.54 6.76
C ILE A 288 -22.82 16.42 5.86
N GLU A 289 -24.05 15.96 6.09
CA GLU A 289 -24.68 14.82 5.39
C GLU A 289 -24.74 15.02 3.89
N LYS A 290 -24.92 16.28 3.44
CA LYS A 290 -25.00 16.63 2.02
C LYS A 290 -23.63 16.77 1.34
N GLN A 291 -22.56 16.75 2.12
CA GLN A 291 -21.19 17.00 1.63
C GLN A 291 -20.36 15.70 1.53
N VAL A 292 -20.80 14.60 2.14
CA VAL A 292 -20.02 13.36 2.21
C VAL A 292 -20.79 12.21 1.56
N THR A 293 -20.11 11.49 0.71
CA THR A 293 -20.66 10.32 0.01
C THR A 293 -19.70 9.13 0.14
N PHE A 294 -20.23 7.96 0.52
CA PHE A 294 -19.49 6.71 0.54
C PHE A 294 -19.87 5.84 -0.67
N THR A 295 -18.86 5.27 -1.33
CA THR A 295 -19.07 4.41 -2.51
C THR A 295 -18.88 2.92 -2.21
N GLY A 296 -18.40 2.56 -1.01
CA GLY A 296 -17.83 1.23 -0.77
C GLY A 296 -16.48 1.03 -1.43
N GLY A 297 -15.94 -0.17 -1.31
CA GLY A 297 -14.68 -0.55 -1.97
C GLY A 297 -14.86 -0.66 -3.48
N LYS A 298 -13.90 -0.14 -4.25
CA LYS A 298 -13.87 -0.21 -5.71
C LYS A 298 -12.65 -0.98 -6.20
N PRO A 299 -12.77 -1.73 -7.32
CA PRO A 299 -11.62 -2.38 -7.92
C PRO A 299 -10.61 -1.34 -8.43
N GLN A 300 -9.34 -1.73 -8.44
CA GLN A 300 -8.23 -0.82 -8.73
C GLN A 300 -8.35 -0.13 -10.10
N ASN A 301 -8.89 -0.81 -11.10
CA ASN A 301 -9.11 -0.27 -12.44
C ASN A 301 -10.17 0.84 -12.52
N GLU A 302 -11.01 1.01 -11.49
CA GLU A 302 -11.98 2.09 -11.42
C GLU A 302 -11.46 3.32 -10.67
N LEU A 303 -10.38 3.17 -9.87
CA LEU A 303 -9.89 4.25 -9.01
C LEU A 303 -9.40 5.48 -9.80
N SER A 304 -8.90 5.30 -11.03
CA SER A 304 -8.47 6.40 -11.89
C SER A 304 -9.57 7.43 -12.14
N LYS A 305 -10.84 6.99 -12.20
CA LYS A 305 -12.00 7.89 -12.35
C LYS A 305 -12.17 8.79 -11.14
N TYR A 306 -12.07 8.23 -9.94
CA TYR A 306 -12.20 8.99 -8.69
C TYR A 306 -11.06 9.99 -8.50
N TYR A 307 -9.82 9.57 -8.75
CA TYR A 307 -8.66 10.46 -8.69
C TYR A 307 -8.73 11.57 -9.74
N SER A 308 -9.13 11.25 -10.97
CA SER A 308 -9.22 12.25 -12.05
C SER A 308 -10.39 13.22 -11.87
N ALA A 309 -11.50 12.76 -11.28
CA ALA A 309 -12.67 13.59 -10.97
C ALA A 309 -12.38 14.65 -9.89
N SER A 310 -11.46 14.37 -8.97
CA SER A 310 -11.21 15.20 -7.80
C SER A 310 -10.47 16.50 -8.13
N ASP A 311 -10.70 17.51 -7.31
CA ASP A 311 -9.85 18.71 -7.25
C ASP A 311 -8.61 18.45 -6.40
N VAL A 312 -8.76 17.61 -5.36
CA VAL A 312 -7.68 17.19 -4.49
C VAL A 312 -7.96 15.81 -3.88
N THR A 313 -6.93 14.99 -3.77
CA THR A 313 -6.99 13.75 -2.99
C THR A 313 -6.44 13.99 -1.60
N VAL A 314 -7.18 13.58 -0.56
CA VAL A 314 -6.77 13.75 0.84
C VAL A 314 -6.38 12.41 1.45
N ILE A 315 -5.21 12.36 2.12
CA ILE A 315 -4.67 11.18 2.79
C ILE A 315 -4.36 11.53 4.25
N PRO A 316 -5.38 11.49 5.13
CA PRO A 316 -5.26 11.96 6.51
C PRO A 316 -4.74 10.89 7.47
N SER A 317 -3.96 9.93 6.98
CA SER A 317 -3.50 8.77 7.73
C SER A 317 -2.67 9.15 8.97
N TYR A 318 -2.85 8.41 10.06
CA TYR A 318 -2.03 8.51 11.29
C TYR A 318 -0.76 7.67 11.19
N TYR A 319 -0.80 6.66 10.38
CA TYR A 319 0.33 5.80 10.04
C TYR A 319 0.27 5.38 8.57
N GLU A 320 1.32 5.69 7.80
CA GLU A 320 1.44 5.35 6.39
C GLU A 320 2.91 5.07 6.04
N PRO A 321 3.31 3.79 5.92
CA PRO A 321 4.71 3.43 5.64
C PRO A 321 5.26 4.06 4.36
N PHE A 322 4.47 4.08 3.28
CA PHE A 322 4.88 4.65 2.00
C PHE A 322 3.86 5.65 1.42
N GLY A 323 2.58 5.24 1.27
CA GLY A 323 1.54 6.09 0.67
C GLY A 323 1.24 5.75 -0.79
N MET A 324 0.90 4.49 -1.07
CA MET A 324 0.52 4.03 -2.42
C MET A 324 -0.58 4.91 -3.04
N THR A 325 -1.62 5.23 -2.27
CA THR A 325 -2.72 6.08 -2.73
C THR A 325 -2.28 7.49 -3.15
N ALA A 326 -1.20 8.02 -2.56
CA ALA A 326 -0.64 9.30 -2.95
C ALA A 326 -0.05 9.26 -4.38
N ILE A 327 0.76 8.23 -4.66
CA ILE A 327 1.36 8.09 -6.00
C ILE A 327 0.34 7.69 -7.06
N GLU A 328 -0.71 6.94 -6.71
CA GLU A 328 -1.84 6.63 -7.58
C GLU A 328 -2.63 7.91 -7.95
N ALA A 329 -2.97 8.73 -6.96
CA ALA A 329 -3.66 10.00 -7.18
C ALA A 329 -2.83 10.95 -8.04
N MET A 330 -1.56 11.14 -7.72
CA MET A 330 -0.63 11.97 -8.49
C MET A 330 -0.42 11.44 -9.91
N ALA A 331 -0.39 10.12 -10.12
CA ALA A 331 -0.33 9.49 -11.44
C ALA A 331 -1.56 9.83 -12.29
N CYS A 332 -2.72 10.01 -11.67
CA CYS A 332 -3.95 10.45 -12.32
C CYS A 332 -4.07 11.99 -12.44
N GLY A 333 -3.03 12.74 -12.10
CA GLY A 333 -3.03 14.21 -12.19
C GLY A 333 -3.83 14.91 -11.08
N SER A 334 -4.09 14.24 -9.95
CA SER A 334 -4.66 14.86 -8.75
C SER A 334 -3.57 15.50 -7.91
N SER A 335 -3.79 16.70 -7.39
CA SER A 335 -2.99 17.23 -6.28
C SER A 335 -3.33 16.46 -4.99
N VAL A 336 -2.41 16.46 -4.03
CA VAL A 336 -2.55 15.67 -2.79
C VAL A 336 -2.38 16.56 -1.57
N ILE A 337 -3.28 16.43 -0.58
CA ILE A 337 -3.06 16.90 0.79
C ILE A 337 -2.89 15.66 1.67
N ALA A 338 -1.76 15.52 2.35
CA ALA A 338 -1.47 14.34 3.14
C ALA A 338 -0.96 14.67 4.55
N SER A 339 -1.17 13.75 5.49
CA SER A 339 -0.56 13.84 6.82
C SER A 339 0.96 13.75 6.72
N ARG A 340 1.67 14.47 7.59
CA ARG A 340 3.14 14.45 7.70
C ARG A 340 3.62 13.23 8.47
N VAL A 341 3.35 12.03 7.96
CA VAL A 341 3.71 10.74 8.60
C VAL A 341 4.47 9.83 7.63
N GLY A 342 5.32 8.98 8.17
CA GLY A 342 6.02 7.91 7.48
C GLY A 342 6.57 8.32 6.10
N GLY A 343 6.29 7.52 5.09
CA GLY A 343 6.72 7.75 3.71
C GLY A 343 6.08 8.97 3.04
N LEU A 344 4.90 9.42 3.48
CA LEU A 344 4.24 10.61 2.92
C LEU A 344 5.11 11.88 3.04
N LYS A 345 5.94 11.99 4.10
CA LYS A 345 6.89 13.10 4.29
C LYS A 345 7.83 13.29 3.10
N THR A 346 8.16 12.22 2.40
CA THR A 346 9.12 12.23 1.29
C THR A 346 8.48 11.99 -0.07
N THR A 347 7.34 11.27 -0.10
CA THR A 347 6.56 11.03 -1.31
C THR A 347 5.90 12.31 -1.80
N ILE A 348 5.42 13.16 -0.90
CA ILE A 348 4.84 14.46 -1.26
C ILE A 348 5.94 15.53 -1.24
N LYS A 349 6.24 16.09 -2.40
CA LYS A 349 7.06 17.30 -2.50
C LYS A 349 6.18 18.52 -2.28
N GLU A 350 6.21 19.03 -1.04
CA GLU A 350 5.36 20.13 -0.60
C GLU A 350 5.54 21.36 -1.53
N ASN A 351 4.44 22.01 -1.85
CA ASN A 351 4.33 23.15 -2.80
C ASN A 351 4.74 22.83 -4.25
N LYS A 352 5.05 21.57 -4.59
CA LYS A 352 5.34 21.13 -5.95
C LYS A 352 4.25 20.22 -6.52
N VAL A 353 3.79 19.25 -5.72
CA VAL A 353 2.77 18.27 -6.13
C VAL A 353 1.63 18.13 -5.11
N GLY A 354 1.72 18.79 -3.96
CA GLY A 354 0.73 18.74 -2.90
C GLY A 354 1.13 19.53 -1.67
N ALA A 355 0.41 19.30 -0.56
CA ALA A 355 0.65 19.91 0.73
C ALA A 355 0.66 18.87 1.85
N LEU A 356 1.36 19.16 2.94
CA LEU A 356 1.41 18.34 4.14
C LEU A 356 0.77 19.08 5.32
N PHE A 357 0.13 18.33 6.21
CA PHE A 357 -0.42 18.83 7.48
C PHE A 357 -0.07 17.87 8.62
N GLU A 358 -0.10 18.35 9.87
CA GLU A 358 0.21 17.52 11.02
C GLU A 358 -0.92 16.48 11.27
N PRO A 359 -0.59 15.22 11.56
CA PRO A 359 -1.60 14.18 11.77
C PRO A 359 -2.58 14.56 12.88
N ARG A 360 -3.84 14.16 12.74
CA ARG A 360 -4.94 14.49 13.66
C ARG A 360 -5.26 16.00 13.77
N ASN A 361 -4.72 16.85 12.91
CA ASN A 361 -4.98 18.28 12.91
C ASN A 361 -5.97 18.68 11.82
N ALA A 362 -7.25 18.52 12.10
CA ALA A 362 -8.35 18.85 11.19
C ALA A 362 -8.36 20.34 10.81
N GLY A 363 -7.93 21.24 11.70
CA GLY A 363 -7.83 22.68 11.42
C GLY A 363 -6.82 23.00 10.33
N GLN A 364 -5.61 22.41 10.40
CA GLN A 364 -4.61 22.56 9.33
C GLN A 364 -5.10 21.95 8.02
N LEU A 365 -5.76 20.78 8.05
CA LEU A 365 -6.32 20.17 6.86
C LEU A 365 -7.37 21.07 6.23
N ALA A 366 -8.29 21.62 7.02
CA ALA A 366 -9.30 22.56 6.56
C ALA A 366 -8.70 23.82 5.90
N GLU A 367 -7.63 24.37 6.50
CA GLU A 367 -6.89 25.51 5.94
C GLU A 367 -6.30 25.16 4.55
N LYS A 368 -5.64 24.00 4.41
CA LYS A 368 -5.08 23.56 3.13
C LYS A 368 -6.16 23.35 2.06
N ILE A 369 -7.31 22.78 2.44
CA ILE A 369 -8.46 22.62 1.54
C ILE A 369 -8.96 23.98 1.06
N LYS A 370 -9.16 24.96 1.96
CA LYS A 370 -9.57 26.33 1.61
C LYS A 370 -8.58 27.00 0.66
N ILE A 371 -7.29 26.91 0.94
CA ILE A 371 -6.24 27.48 0.09
C ILE A 371 -6.34 26.93 -1.34
N LEU A 372 -6.47 25.61 -1.54
CA LEU A 372 -6.55 25.02 -2.87
C LEU A 372 -7.86 25.35 -3.59
N LYS A 373 -8.97 25.50 -2.85
CA LYS A 373 -10.25 25.94 -3.41
C LYS A 373 -10.20 27.41 -3.85
N ASP A 374 -9.68 28.30 -2.99
CA ASP A 374 -9.66 29.74 -3.21
C ASP A 374 -8.58 30.17 -4.19
N GLN A 375 -7.58 29.32 -4.44
CA GLN A 375 -6.47 29.55 -5.36
C GLN A 375 -6.41 28.49 -6.47
N PRO A 376 -7.37 28.49 -7.41
CA PRO A 376 -7.46 27.45 -8.45
C PRO A 376 -6.23 27.38 -9.37
N SER A 377 -5.54 28.50 -9.58
CA SER A 377 -4.29 28.55 -10.36
C SER A 377 -3.16 27.77 -9.66
N MET A 378 -3.04 27.91 -8.34
CA MET A 378 -2.08 27.15 -7.53
C MET A 378 -2.40 25.65 -7.57
N ASN A 379 -3.67 25.28 -7.36
CA ASN A 379 -4.08 23.88 -7.44
C ASN A 379 -3.82 23.30 -8.85
N ALA A 380 -4.12 24.04 -9.91
CA ALA A 380 -3.82 23.60 -11.28
C ALA A 380 -2.33 23.40 -11.53
N GLU A 381 -1.46 24.19 -10.91
CA GLU A 381 0.00 24.01 -10.98
C GLU A 381 0.44 22.72 -10.29
N LEU A 382 -0.01 22.47 -9.06
CA LEU A 382 0.27 21.23 -8.34
C LEU A 382 -0.15 20.01 -9.15
N ARG A 383 -1.34 20.04 -9.72
CA ARG A 383 -1.90 18.97 -10.58
C ARG A 383 -1.05 18.73 -11.84
N ARG A 384 -0.61 19.79 -12.53
CA ARG A 384 0.27 19.67 -13.71
C ARG A 384 1.61 19.03 -13.38
N ASN A 385 2.14 19.29 -12.19
CA ASN A 385 3.43 18.78 -11.75
C ASN A 385 3.34 17.32 -11.25
N ALA A 386 2.16 16.87 -10.81
CA ALA A 386 1.96 15.59 -10.13
C ALA A 386 2.36 14.40 -11.00
N ARG A 387 1.79 14.27 -12.20
CA ARG A 387 2.06 13.14 -13.10
C ARG A 387 3.52 13.05 -13.54
N PRO A 388 4.17 14.11 -14.06
CA PRO A 388 5.59 14.05 -14.45
C PRO A 388 6.52 13.64 -13.28
N TYR A 389 6.24 14.13 -12.07
CA TYR A 389 7.01 13.77 -10.89
C TYR A 389 6.90 12.27 -10.57
N VAL A 390 5.70 11.71 -10.67
CA VAL A 390 5.48 10.28 -10.42
C VAL A 390 6.12 9.40 -11.49
N GLU A 391 6.03 9.79 -12.77
CA GLU A 391 6.67 9.07 -13.88
C GLU A 391 8.18 8.96 -13.71
N GLU A 392 8.82 10.05 -13.30
CA GLU A 392 10.25 10.09 -13.06
C GLU A 392 10.67 9.24 -11.84
N THR A 393 9.87 9.28 -10.75
CA THR A 393 10.31 8.82 -9.43
C THR A 393 9.75 7.45 -9.06
N PHE A 394 8.49 7.15 -9.40
CA PHE A 394 7.71 6.02 -8.84
C PHE A 394 7.17 5.06 -9.92
N GLY A 395 7.57 5.17 -11.18
CA GLY A 395 7.19 4.17 -12.18
C GLY A 395 7.80 2.80 -11.87
N TRP A 396 7.01 1.73 -11.88
CA TRP A 396 7.48 0.37 -11.57
C TRP A 396 8.69 -0.06 -12.38
N LYS A 397 8.83 0.42 -13.62
CA LYS A 397 10.01 0.13 -14.44
C LYS A 397 11.30 0.66 -13.81
N THR A 398 11.27 1.88 -13.27
CA THR A 398 12.40 2.50 -12.56
C THR A 398 12.70 1.75 -11.26
N ILE A 399 11.65 1.41 -10.50
CA ILE A 399 11.78 0.66 -9.24
C ILE A 399 12.38 -0.72 -9.48
N ALA A 400 11.85 -1.49 -10.43
CA ALA A 400 12.35 -2.82 -10.76
C ALA A 400 13.81 -2.79 -11.26
N LYS A 401 14.20 -1.75 -12.01
CA LYS A 401 15.60 -1.56 -12.42
C LYS A 401 16.50 -1.38 -11.20
N SER A 402 16.10 -0.57 -10.21
CA SER A 402 16.87 -0.36 -8.97
C SER A 402 16.99 -1.66 -8.17
N VAL A 403 15.90 -2.42 -8.03
CA VAL A 403 15.90 -3.71 -7.32
C VAL A 403 16.77 -4.75 -8.06
N THR A 404 16.73 -4.79 -9.41
CA THR A 404 17.60 -5.65 -10.22
C THR A 404 19.07 -5.33 -9.96
N GLY A 405 19.44 -4.05 -9.88
CA GLY A 405 20.80 -3.61 -9.55
C GLY A 405 21.24 -4.12 -8.19
N ILE A 406 20.39 -4.01 -7.17
CA ILE A 406 20.67 -4.53 -5.81
C ILE A 406 20.90 -6.05 -5.83
N TYR A 407 20.08 -6.82 -6.57
CA TYR A 407 20.28 -8.26 -6.67
C TYR A 407 21.60 -8.62 -7.36
N GLN A 408 21.94 -7.87 -8.43
CA GLN A 408 23.20 -8.10 -9.16
C GLN A 408 24.44 -7.78 -8.31
N GLU A 409 24.42 -6.67 -7.56
CA GLU A 409 25.48 -6.32 -6.61
C GLU A 409 25.66 -7.44 -5.57
N LEU A 410 24.56 -7.88 -4.94
CA LEU A 410 24.59 -8.90 -3.89
C LEU A 410 25.06 -10.28 -4.37
N LEU A 411 24.84 -10.62 -5.64
CA LEU A 411 25.24 -11.91 -6.23
C LEU A 411 26.67 -11.90 -6.83
N GLN A 412 27.31 -10.74 -6.88
CA GLN A 412 28.72 -10.60 -7.34
C GLN A 412 29.71 -10.62 -6.17
N GLU A 413 29.23 -10.35 -4.96
CA GLU A 413 30.00 -10.48 -3.71
C GLU A 413 30.07 -11.95 -3.25
#